data_b4d00ad24e94000f2e53927604931380
#
_entry.id   b4d00ad24e94000f2e53927604931380
#
_cell.length_a   1.000
_cell.length_b   1.000
_cell.length_c   1.000
_cell.angle_alpha   90.00
_cell.angle_beta   90.00
_cell.angle_gamma   90.00
#
_symmetry.space_group_name_H-M   'P 1'
#
loop_
_entity.id
_entity.type
_entity.pdbx_description
1 polymer ?
#
loop_
_entity_poly.entity_id
_entity_poly.type
_entity_poly.pdbx_seq_one_letter_code
_entity_poly.pdbx_strand_id
1 'polypeptide(L)'
;MKDFGSRADVECALTELGRQMTLRDADHVTIVCCGASALCVLGLLSRRTLDIDAIGTLGETGEIEAINGFSPEIDSAIAAAGLSLGLLPGWFNGAASAVLVRGLPHGSIGRSAGQAKDFGPCLTVRFMDRIDLIALKMYAALDPKEGRRHVKDLVEIEPSRDELLHGLNWIGSLPSSPAFKESLRRLLEGFDAADLYNV
;
A
#
# COMPACT_ATOMS: atom_id res chain seq x y z
N MET A 1 1.08 22.81 -5.25
CA MET A 1 0.96 21.59 -4.45
C MET A 1 1.08 20.44 -5.42
N LYS A 2 2.10 19.61 -5.28
CA LYS A 2 2.38 18.51 -6.19
C LYS A 2 1.73 17.25 -5.63
N ASP A 3 1.09 16.47 -6.48
CA ASP A 3 0.48 15.18 -6.21
C ASP A 3 1.09 14.12 -7.13
N PHE A 4 0.82 12.85 -6.84
CA PHE A 4 1.28 11.73 -7.63
C PHE A 4 0.20 11.32 -8.61
N GLY A 5 0.37 11.64 -9.88
CA GLY A 5 -0.57 11.30 -10.96
C GLY A 5 -0.06 10.20 -11.89
N SER A 6 1.18 9.75 -11.70
CA SER A 6 1.80 8.76 -12.56
C SER A 6 2.88 7.96 -11.81
N ARG A 7 3.26 6.83 -12.39
CA ARG A 7 4.43 6.05 -11.95
C ARG A 7 5.69 6.92 -11.85
N ALA A 8 5.92 7.78 -12.84
CA ALA A 8 7.10 8.64 -12.89
C ALA A 8 7.15 9.63 -11.72
N ASP A 9 5.99 10.14 -11.28
CA ASP A 9 5.92 11.05 -10.12
C ASP A 9 6.32 10.34 -8.83
N VAL A 10 5.81 9.12 -8.61
CA VAL A 10 6.15 8.28 -7.44
C VAL A 10 7.62 7.93 -7.46
N GLU A 11 8.14 7.45 -8.60
CA GLU A 11 9.55 7.08 -8.73
C GLU A 11 10.49 8.30 -8.57
N CYS A 12 10.11 9.46 -9.06
CA CYS A 12 10.85 10.70 -8.85
C CYS A 12 10.95 11.06 -7.36
N ALA A 13 9.85 10.94 -6.61
CA ALA A 13 9.84 11.23 -5.18
C ALA A 13 10.68 10.23 -4.38
N LEU A 14 10.60 8.95 -4.70
CA LEU A 14 11.40 7.90 -4.06
C LEU A 14 12.89 8.03 -4.41
N THR A 15 13.23 8.43 -5.63
CA THR A 15 14.61 8.71 -6.03
C THR A 15 15.19 9.89 -5.23
N GLU A 16 14.41 10.95 -5.06
CA GLU A 16 14.85 12.09 -4.23
C GLU A 16 14.96 11.68 -2.76
N LEU A 17 14.04 10.86 -2.23
CA LEU A 17 14.16 10.32 -0.89
C LEU A 17 15.45 9.52 -0.70
N GLY A 18 15.74 8.55 -1.60
CA GLY A 18 16.97 7.77 -1.53
C GLY A 18 18.24 8.63 -1.62
N ARG A 19 18.23 9.70 -2.46
CA ARG A 19 19.32 10.68 -2.51
C ARG A 19 19.48 11.42 -1.19
N GLN A 20 18.38 11.84 -0.56
CA GLN A 20 18.39 12.54 0.72
C GLN A 20 18.83 11.62 1.87
N MET A 21 18.49 10.33 1.84
CA MET A 21 18.97 9.33 2.78
C MET A 21 20.50 9.14 2.66
N THR A 22 21.01 9.02 1.45
CA THR A 22 22.45 8.90 1.19
C THR A 22 23.24 10.12 1.71
N LEU A 23 22.72 11.33 1.54
CA LEU A 23 23.36 12.56 2.03
C LEU A 23 23.39 12.65 3.58
N ARG A 24 22.64 11.82 4.27
CA ARG A 24 22.55 11.77 5.74
C ARG A 24 23.20 10.53 6.34
N ASP A 25 23.88 9.77 5.50
CA ASP A 25 24.49 8.49 5.90
C ASP A 25 23.48 7.57 6.62
N ALA A 26 22.20 7.57 6.15
CA ALA A 26 21.17 6.71 6.69
C ALA A 26 21.48 5.24 6.37
N ASP A 27 21.17 4.36 7.30
CA ASP A 27 21.25 2.91 7.07
C ASP A 27 20.32 2.49 5.93
N HIS A 28 20.71 1.40 5.24
CA HIS A 28 19.87 0.81 4.20
C HIS A 28 18.57 0.26 4.82
N VAL A 29 17.46 0.56 4.17
CA VAL A 29 16.15 0.02 4.53
C VAL A 29 15.41 -0.50 3.29
N THR A 30 14.74 -1.63 3.44
CA THR A 30 13.77 -2.11 2.46
C THR A 30 12.36 -1.81 2.97
N ILE A 31 11.62 -0.96 2.26
CA ILE A 31 10.27 -0.55 2.62
C ILE A 31 9.28 -1.23 1.69
N VAL A 32 8.19 -1.76 2.26
CA VAL A 32 7.06 -2.30 1.49
C VAL A 32 5.98 -1.24 1.39
N CYS A 33 5.61 -0.86 0.17
CA CYS A 33 4.60 0.15 -0.13
C CYS A 33 3.30 -0.48 -0.66
N CYS A 34 2.19 0.13 -0.29
CA CYS A 34 0.84 -0.23 -0.72
C CYS A 34 0.04 0.99 -1.16
N GLY A 35 -1.27 0.92 -1.11
CA GLY A 35 -2.15 2.07 -1.32
C GLY A 35 -2.29 2.49 -2.79
N ALA A 36 -2.74 3.73 -3.00
CA ALA A 36 -2.99 4.25 -4.34
C ALA A 36 -1.70 4.50 -5.13
N SER A 37 -0.62 4.91 -4.47
CA SER A 37 0.69 5.11 -5.11
C SER A 37 1.26 3.81 -5.68
N ALA A 38 1.13 2.68 -4.97
CA ALA A 38 1.55 1.37 -5.47
C ALA A 38 0.71 0.97 -6.70
N LEU A 39 -0.61 1.20 -6.69
CA LEU A 39 -1.48 0.96 -7.84
C LEU A 39 -1.11 1.84 -9.04
N CYS A 40 -0.74 3.11 -8.83
CA CYS A 40 -0.23 3.99 -9.88
C CYS A 40 1.08 3.44 -10.48
N VAL A 41 2.00 2.95 -9.65
CA VAL A 41 3.27 2.36 -10.13
C VAL A 41 3.03 1.13 -10.98
N LEU A 42 2.03 0.32 -10.63
CA LEU A 42 1.63 -0.86 -11.41
C LEU A 42 0.76 -0.51 -12.65
N GLY A 43 0.42 0.76 -12.86
CA GLY A 43 -0.43 1.19 -13.97
C GLY A 43 -1.89 0.78 -13.84
N LEU A 44 -2.37 0.54 -12.62
CA LEU A 44 -3.71 0.03 -12.31
C LEU A 44 -4.69 1.12 -11.90
N LEU A 45 -4.19 2.32 -11.61
CA LEU A 45 -5.00 3.44 -11.16
C LEU A 45 -4.48 4.73 -11.81
N SER A 46 -5.39 5.54 -12.35
CA SER A 46 -5.08 6.80 -13.01
C SER A 46 -5.32 8.03 -12.14
N ARG A 47 -6.08 7.90 -11.06
CA ARG A 47 -6.34 9.02 -10.17
C ARG A 47 -5.10 9.45 -9.38
N ARG A 48 -5.04 10.75 -9.10
CA ARG A 48 -3.98 11.32 -8.28
C ARG A 48 -4.09 10.90 -6.81
N THR A 49 -2.93 10.74 -6.16
CA THR A 49 -2.81 10.58 -4.71
C THR A 49 -1.85 11.61 -4.13
N LEU A 50 -1.97 11.91 -2.84
CA LEU A 50 -1.15 12.91 -2.17
C LEU A 50 0.00 12.29 -1.38
N ASP A 51 -0.01 10.96 -1.23
CA ASP A 51 0.85 10.22 -0.34
C ASP A 51 1.35 8.89 -0.94
N ILE A 52 2.43 8.41 -0.36
CA ILE A 52 2.96 7.07 -0.55
C ILE A 52 2.83 6.35 0.79
N ASP A 53 1.99 5.32 0.82
CA ASP A 53 1.70 4.54 2.01
C ASP A 53 2.72 3.39 2.17
N ALA A 54 3.58 3.48 3.18
CA ALA A 54 4.44 2.38 3.60
C ALA A 54 3.67 1.48 4.59
N ILE A 55 3.67 0.17 4.32
CA ILE A 55 2.99 -0.82 5.17
C ILE A 55 3.93 -1.41 6.22
N GLY A 56 5.24 -1.39 5.97
CA GLY A 56 6.25 -1.88 6.88
C GLY A 56 7.64 -1.82 6.28
N THR A 57 8.63 -2.20 7.09
CA THR A 57 10.01 -2.43 6.68
C THR A 57 10.29 -3.94 6.71
N LEU A 58 11.25 -4.39 5.90
CA LEU A 58 11.70 -5.78 5.97
C LEU A 58 12.93 -5.86 6.87
N GLY A 59 12.84 -6.71 7.90
CA GLY A 59 13.97 -7.09 8.72
C GLY A 59 14.96 -8.01 7.99
N GLU A 60 16.09 -8.33 8.61
CA GLU A 60 17.14 -9.19 8.05
C GLU A 60 16.63 -10.60 7.68
N THR A 61 15.65 -11.11 8.39
CA THR A 61 15.00 -12.41 8.14
C THR A 61 13.97 -12.38 7.01
N GLY A 62 13.69 -11.19 6.44
CA GLY A 62 12.67 -10.98 5.42
C GLY A 62 11.25 -10.89 5.98
N GLU A 63 11.10 -10.85 7.30
CA GLU A 63 9.82 -10.58 7.94
C GLU A 63 9.47 -9.10 7.88
N ILE A 64 8.17 -8.80 7.77
CA ILE A 64 7.69 -7.42 7.76
C ILE A 64 7.50 -6.91 9.17
N GLU A 65 8.07 -5.75 9.44
CA GLU A 65 7.97 -5.04 10.72
C GLU A 65 7.15 -3.77 10.56
N ALA A 66 6.30 -3.50 11.55
CA ALA A 66 5.49 -2.29 11.55
C ALA A 66 6.35 -1.03 11.72
N ILE A 67 6.01 0.02 10.98
CA ILE A 67 6.65 1.33 11.09
C ILE A 67 6.04 2.06 12.29
N ASN A 68 6.78 2.09 13.40
CA ASN A 68 6.44 2.85 14.60
C ASN A 68 7.12 4.24 14.64
N GLY A 69 7.61 4.71 13.52
CA GLY A 69 8.46 5.86 13.28
C GLY A 69 9.68 5.45 12.48
N PHE A 70 10.22 6.36 11.68
CA PHE A 70 11.49 6.14 11.00
C PHE A 70 12.65 6.63 11.89
N SER A 71 13.89 6.28 11.53
CA SER A 71 15.05 6.87 12.20
C SER A 71 15.09 8.39 11.94
N PRO A 72 15.76 9.18 12.81
CA PRO A 72 15.88 10.62 12.62
C PRO A 72 16.47 11.01 11.24
N GLU A 73 17.38 10.20 10.71
CA GLU A 73 18.01 10.40 9.40
C GLU A 73 16.98 10.22 8.28
N ILE A 74 16.13 9.16 8.37
CA ILE A 74 15.08 8.89 7.40
C ILE A 74 13.99 9.94 7.49
N ASP A 75 13.52 10.31 8.69
CA ASP A 75 12.52 11.37 8.88
C ASP A 75 13.01 12.71 8.30
N SER A 76 14.27 13.06 8.56
CA SER A 76 14.91 14.25 7.99
C SER A 76 15.02 14.18 6.46
N ALA A 77 15.29 12.99 5.91
CA ALA A 77 15.34 12.76 4.46
C ALA A 77 13.94 12.90 3.82
N ILE A 78 12.89 12.35 4.45
CA ILE A 78 11.49 12.51 4.01
C ILE A 78 11.10 13.99 3.97
N ALA A 79 11.41 14.75 5.04
CA ALA A 79 11.11 16.16 5.10
C ALA A 79 11.85 16.95 4.00
N ALA A 80 13.15 16.68 3.80
CA ALA A 80 13.97 17.37 2.80
C ALA A 80 13.53 17.04 1.35
N ALA A 81 13.20 15.79 1.06
CA ALA A 81 12.66 15.37 -0.24
C ALA A 81 11.32 16.07 -0.51
N GLY A 82 10.44 16.10 0.50
CA GLY A 82 9.15 16.79 0.41
C GLY A 82 9.31 18.27 0.09
N LEU A 83 10.20 18.98 0.78
CA LEU A 83 10.51 20.39 0.52
C LEU A 83 11.08 20.60 -0.90
N SER A 84 12.02 19.77 -1.31
CA SER A 84 12.67 19.84 -2.62
C SER A 84 11.67 19.72 -3.78
N LEU A 85 10.65 18.87 -3.60
CA LEU A 85 9.67 18.57 -4.64
C LEU A 85 8.34 19.31 -4.48
N GLY A 86 8.16 20.10 -3.42
CA GLY A 86 6.91 20.81 -3.12
C GLY A 86 5.76 19.89 -2.74
N LEU A 87 6.08 18.75 -2.08
CA LEU A 87 5.09 17.79 -1.56
C LEU A 87 4.58 18.22 -0.18
N LEU A 88 3.41 17.74 0.19
CA LEU A 88 2.81 18.00 1.51
C LEU A 88 3.56 17.28 2.64
N PRO A 89 3.53 17.79 3.88
CA PRO A 89 3.91 17.01 5.05
C PRO A 89 3.09 15.70 5.07
N GLY A 90 3.77 14.59 5.39
CA GLY A 90 3.13 13.26 5.39
C GLY A 90 2.98 12.61 4.02
N TRP A 91 3.58 13.18 2.96
CA TRP A 91 3.59 12.60 1.62
C TRP A 91 4.16 11.17 1.57
N PHE A 92 5.01 10.83 2.52
CA PHE A 92 5.51 9.48 2.77
C PHE A 92 5.23 9.14 4.23
N ASN A 93 4.47 8.09 4.48
CA ASN A 93 4.01 7.78 5.83
C ASN A 93 3.81 6.28 6.06
N GLY A 94 3.81 5.88 7.34
CA GLY A 94 3.61 4.50 7.78
C GLY A 94 2.19 4.20 8.28
N ALA A 95 1.18 5.02 8.00
CA ALA A 95 -0.17 4.83 8.54
C ALA A 95 -0.79 3.47 8.15
N ALA A 96 -0.44 2.95 6.98
CA ALA A 96 -0.89 1.64 6.52
C ALA A 96 -0.36 0.47 7.37
N SER A 97 0.70 0.66 8.18
CA SER A 97 1.24 -0.37 9.08
C SER A 97 0.22 -0.90 10.08
N ALA A 98 -0.82 -0.13 10.38
CA ALA A 98 -1.90 -0.56 11.27
C ALA A 98 -2.57 -1.88 10.81
N VAL A 99 -2.54 -2.20 9.52
CA VAL A 99 -3.10 -3.46 9.00
C VAL A 99 -2.30 -4.68 9.45
N LEU A 100 -1.00 -4.52 9.77
CA LEU A 100 -0.13 -5.63 10.21
C LEU A 100 -0.64 -6.30 11.50
N VAL A 101 -1.36 -5.56 12.34
CA VAL A 101 -2.02 -6.13 13.54
C VAL A 101 -3.06 -7.20 13.15
N ARG A 102 -3.62 -7.11 11.97
CA ARG A 102 -4.59 -8.09 11.42
C ARG A 102 -3.91 -9.20 10.63
N GLY A 103 -2.62 -9.03 10.30
CA GLY A 103 -1.89 -9.85 9.36
C GLY A 103 -2.18 -9.45 7.91
N LEU A 104 -1.31 -9.88 7.02
CA LEU A 104 -1.43 -9.67 5.57
C LEU A 104 -1.97 -10.93 4.87
N PRO A 105 -2.45 -10.82 3.63
CA PRO A 105 -2.74 -12.00 2.82
C PRO A 105 -1.54 -12.93 2.75
N HIS A 106 -1.78 -14.23 2.90
CA HIS A 106 -0.70 -15.23 2.92
C HIS A 106 0.20 -15.11 1.69
N GLY A 107 1.52 -15.08 1.90
CA GLY A 107 2.54 -15.01 0.84
C GLY A 107 2.73 -13.63 0.19
N SER A 108 2.03 -12.58 0.65
CA SER A 108 2.09 -11.22 0.06
C SER A 108 3.51 -10.65 0.04
N ILE A 109 4.29 -10.84 1.11
CA ILE A 109 5.67 -10.35 1.17
C ILE A 109 6.57 -11.06 0.15
N GLY A 110 6.38 -12.36 -0.05
CA GLY A 110 7.07 -13.11 -1.11
C GLY A 110 6.74 -12.58 -2.51
N ARG A 111 5.44 -12.31 -2.79
CA ARG A 111 5.01 -11.75 -4.08
C ARG A 111 5.56 -10.35 -4.32
N SER A 112 5.66 -9.51 -3.29
CA SER A 112 6.22 -8.15 -3.42
C SER A 112 7.69 -8.12 -3.85
N ALA A 113 8.42 -9.22 -3.68
CA ALA A 113 9.82 -9.32 -4.11
C ALA A 113 10.00 -9.11 -5.63
N GLY A 114 9.01 -9.53 -6.43
CA GLY A 114 9.00 -9.31 -7.88
C GLY A 114 8.81 -7.85 -8.30
N GLN A 115 8.42 -6.99 -7.36
CA GLN A 115 8.16 -5.55 -7.56
C GLN A 115 9.20 -4.68 -6.82
N ALA A 116 10.37 -5.25 -6.50
CA ALA A 116 11.44 -4.53 -5.83
C ALA A 116 12.16 -3.57 -6.78
N LYS A 117 12.47 -2.36 -6.29
CA LYS A 117 13.25 -1.36 -7.00
C LYS A 117 14.14 -0.58 -6.03
N ASP A 118 15.40 -0.40 -6.43
CA ASP A 118 16.37 0.40 -5.67
C ASP A 118 16.28 1.87 -6.07
N PHE A 119 16.27 2.73 -5.07
CA PHE A 119 16.26 4.19 -5.18
C PHE A 119 17.50 4.82 -4.56
N GLY A 120 18.64 4.20 -4.75
CA GLY A 120 19.94 4.56 -4.20
C GLY A 120 20.46 3.54 -3.19
N PRO A 121 21.66 3.76 -2.63
CA PRO A 121 22.31 2.76 -1.77
C PRO A 121 21.60 2.51 -0.43
N CYS A 122 20.77 3.47 0.01
CA CYS A 122 20.11 3.40 1.32
C CYS A 122 18.62 3.01 1.24
N LEU A 123 18.02 2.89 0.04
CA LEU A 123 16.58 2.68 -0.09
C LEU A 123 16.24 1.66 -1.17
N THR A 124 15.65 0.54 -0.75
CA THR A 124 14.92 -0.38 -1.63
C THR A 124 13.43 -0.26 -1.31
N VAL A 125 12.58 -0.13 -2.32
CA VAL A 125 11.13 -0.16 -2.17
C VAL A 125 10.57 -1.40 -2.87
N ARG A 126 9.73 -2.16 -2.18
CA ARG A 126 8.91 -3.22 -2.75
C ARG A 126 7.47 -2.75 -2.80
N PHE A 127 6.89 -2.73 -3.98
CA PHE A 127 5.45 -2.50 -4.10
C PHE A 127 4.71 -3.83 -3.92
N MET A 128 3.61 -3.80 -3.19
CA MET A 128 2.77 -5.00 -3.05
C MET A 128 2.23 -5.41 -4.42
N ASP A 129 2.05 -6.71 -4.61
CA ASP A 129 1.49 -7.27 -5.83
C ASP A 129 0.01 -6.87 -6.03
N ARG A 130 -0.44 -6.85 -7.29
CA ARG A 130 -1.80 -6.47 -7.65
C ARG A 130 -2.86 -7.22 -6.83
N ILE A 131 -2.73 -8.54 -6.69
CA ILE A 131 -3.72 -9.35 -6.00
C ILE A 131 -3.84 -8.98 -4.51
N ASP A 132 -2.72 -8.61 -3.87
CA ASP A 132 -2.67 -8.19 -2.47
C ASP A 132 -3.18 -6.76 -2.30
N LEU A 133 -2.87 -5.87 -3.26
CA LEU A 133 -3.41 -4.51 -3.27
C LEU A 133 -4.93 -4.52 -3.39
N ILE A 134 -5.50 -5.41 -4.21
CA ILE A 134 -6.95 -5.59 -4.32
C ILE A 134 -7.52 -6.09 -2.99
N ALA A 135 -6.90 -7.09 -2.36
CA ALA A 135 -7.34 -7.59 -1.05
C ALA A 135 -7.35 -6.48 0.02
N LEU A 136 -6.28 -5.66 0.08
CA LEU A 136 -6.21 -4.51 0.98
C LEU A 136 -7.28 -3.44 0.65
N LYS A 137 -7.55 -3.19 -0.63
CA LYS A 137 -8.62 -2.27 -1.05
C LYS A 137 -10.00 -2.79 -0.70
N MET A 138 -10.26 -4.09 -0.85
CA MET A 138 -11.50 -4.72 -0.40
C MET A 138 -11.68 -4.52 1.11
N TYR A 139 -10.66 -4.79 1.91
CA TYR A 139 -10.71 -4.59 3.35
C TYR A 139 -10.99 -3.12 3.71
N ALA A 140 -10.27 -2.18 3.10
CA ALA A 140 -10.46 -0.76 3.34
C ALA A 140 -11.82 -0.24 2.84
N ALA A 141 -12.42 -0.87 1.82
CA ALA A 141 -13.76 -0.55 1.33
C ALA A 141 -14.87 -0.86 2.35
N LEU A 142 -14.59 -1.69 3.36
CA LEU A 142 -15.54 -2.03 4.43
C LEU A 142 -15.60 -0.97 5.53
N ASP A 143 -14.71 0.03 5.50
CA ASP A 143 -14.75 1.15 6.45
C ASP A 143 -15.99 2.02 6.16
N PRO A 144 -16.88 2.26 7.16
CA PRO A 144 -18.12 3.00 6.95
C PRO A 144 -17.91 4.49 6.62
N LYS A 145 -16.74 5.06 6.95
CA LYS A 145 -16.42 6.47 6.72
C LYS A 145 -15.67 6.67 5.42
N GLU A 146 -14.64 5.87 5.19
CA GLU A 146 -13.67 6.05 4.10
C GLU A 146 -13.86 5.05 2.95
N GLY A 147 -14.69 4.03 3.11
CA GLY A 147 -14.83 2.91 2.19
C GLY A 147 -15.18 3.32 0.76
N ARG A 148 -15.96 4.38 0.57
CA ARG A 148 -16.42 4.82 -0.77
C ARG A 148 -15.27 5.09 -1.76
N ARG A 149 -14.16 5.66 -1.30
CA ARG A 149 -13.00 5.92 -2.17
C ARG A 149 -12.33 4.62 -2.63
N HIS A 150 -12.27 3.63 -1.75
CA HIS A 150 -11.69 2.33 -2.04
C HIS A 150 -12.56 1.50 -2.99
N VAL A 151 -13.90 1.61 -2.87
CA VAL A 151 -14.83 1.03 -3.86
C VAL A 151 -14.59 1.63 -5.25
N LYS A 152 -14.42 2.96 -5.36
CA LYS A 152 -14.10 3.60 -6.64
C LYS A 152 -12.79 3.11 -7.23
N ASP A 153 -11.76 2.94 -6.39
CA ASP A 153 -10.48 2.37 -6.83
C ASP A 153 -10.68 0.94 -7.36
N LEU A 154 -11.43 0.09 -6.64
CA LEU A 154 -11.73 -1.27 -7.09
C LEU A 154 -12.50 -1.31 -8.41
N VAL A 155 -13.46 -0.40 -8.62
CA VAL A 155 -14.19 -0.29 -9.90
C VAL A 155 -13.24 0.06 -11.04
N GLU A 156 -12.27 0.97 -10.84
CA GLU A 156 -11.28 1.33 -11.86
C GLU A 156 -10.28 0.20 -12.13
N ILE A 157 -9.91 -0.56 -11.09
CA ILE A 157 -8.97 -1.68 -11.19
C ILE A 157 -9.58 -2.87 -11.94
N GLU A 158 -10.92 -3.03 -11.91
CA GLU A 158 -11.65 -4.16 -12.49
C GLU A 158 -11.09 -5.51 -11.99
N PRO A 159 -11.24 -5.85 -10.70
CA PRO A 159 -10.70 -7.08 -10.15
C PRO A 159 -11.34 -8.31 -10.81
N SER A 160 -10.52 -9.30 -11.13
CA SER A 160 -11.01 -10.59 -11.57
C SER A 160 -11.70 -11.35 -10.41
N ARG A 161 -12.49 -12.38 -10.76
CA ARG A 161 -13.14 -13.23 -9.80
C ARG A 161 -12.16 -13.93 -8.84
N ASP A 162 -11.00 -14.36 -9.34
CA ASP A 162 -9.96 -15.02 -8.53
C ASP A 162 -9.30 -14.02 -7.56
N GLU A 163 -9.12 -12.77 -7.98
CA GLU A 163 -8.60 -11.70 -7.11
C GLU A 163 -9.61 -11.35 -6.00
N LEU A 164 -10.90 -11.30 -6.32
CA LEU A 164 -11.95 -11.12 -5.31
C LEU A 164 -11.99 -12.29 -4.33
N LEU A 165 -11.86 -13.53 -4.82
CA LEU A 165 -11.82 -14.72 -3.98
C LEU A 165 -10.58 -14.72 -3.06
N HIS A 166 -9.41 -14.29 -3.57
CA HIS A 166 -8.20 -14.14 -2.74
C HIS A 166 -8.43 -13.15 -1.59
N GLY A 167 -8.99 -11.97 -1.90
CA GLY A 167 -9.34 -10.98 -0.89
C GLY A 167 -10.38 -11.48 0.11
N LEU A 168 -11.42 -12.17 -0.36
CA LEU A 168 -12.45 -12.77 0.47
C LEU A 168 -11.87 -13.80 1.45
N ASN A 169 -10.99 -14.70 0.98
CA ASN A 169 -10.36 -15.72 1.82
C ASN A 169 -9.54 -15.08 2.95
N TRP A 170 -8.77 -14.05 2.65
CA TRP A 170 -8.02 -13.32 3.67
C TRP A 170 -8.94 -12.59 4.65
N ILE A 171 -9.88 -11.78 4.15
CA ILE A 171 -10.81 -11.00 4.99
C ILE A 171 -11.68 -11.93 5.83
N GLY A 172 -12.12 -13.06 5.27
CA GLY A 172 -12.93 -14.08 5.96
C GLY A 172 -12.19 -14.76 7.10
N SER A 173 -10.85 -14.81 7.07
CA SER A 173 -10.03 -15.35 8.16
C SER A 173 -9.88 -14.38 9.34
N LEU A 174 -10.24 -13.10 9.16
CA LEU A 174 -10.12 -12.08 10.20
C LEU A 174 -11.30 -12.14 11.19
N PRO A 175 -11.07 -11.85 12.48
CA PRO A 175 -12.16 -11.66 13.44
C PRO A 175 -13.12 -10.57 12.96
N SER A 176 -14.40 -10.89 12.82
CA SER A 176 -15.36 -9.99 12.18
C SER A 176 -16.73 -9.99 12.87
N SER A 177 -17.36 -8.79 12.93
CA SER A 177 -18.74 -8.65 13.40
C SER A 177 -19.76 -9.03 12.32
N PRO A 178 -21.04 -9.30 12.68
CA PRO A 178 -22.10 -9.52 11.68
C PRO A 178 -22.25 -8.34 10.71
N ALA A 179 -22.12 -7.10 11.19
CA ALA A 179 -22.20 -5.90 10.33
C ALA A 179 -21.03 -5.84 9.32
N PHE A 180 -19.84 -6.24 9.72
CA PHE A 180 -18.68 -6.32 8.83
C PHE A 180 -18.90 -7.38 7.73
N LYS A 181 -19.41 -8.55 8.10
CA LYS A 181 -19.74 -9.62 7.15
C LYS A 181 -20.80 -9.17 6.14
N GLU A 182 -21.83 -8.46 6.59
CA GLU A 182 -22.86 -7.90 5.72
C GLU A 182 -22.30 -6.86 4.75
N SER A 183 -21.35 -5.99 5.22
CA SER A 183 -20.67 -5.03 4.35
C SER A 183 -19.83 -5.73 3.28
N LEU A 184 -19.14 -6.84 3.64
CA LEU A 184 -18.37 -7.65 2.69
C LEU A 184 -19.27 -8.29 1.63
N ARG A 185 -20.43 -8.85 2.04
CA ARG A 185 -21.41 -9.42 1.12
C ARG A 185 -21.90 -8.37 0.11
N ARG A 186 -22.26 -7.17 0.58
CA ARG A 186 -22.69 -6.07 -0.29
C ARG A 186 -21.57 -5.59 -1.24
N LEU A 187 -20.33 -5.58 -0.77
CA LEU A 187 -19.19 -5.27 -1.63
C LEU A 187 -19.12 -6.27 -2.79
N LEU A 188 -19.19 -7.55 -2.51
CA LEU A 188 -19.15 -8.62 -3.54
C LEU A 188 -20.35 -8.55 -4.49
N GLU A 189 -21.55 -8.23 -3.99
CA GLU A 189 -22.73 -8.00 -4.83
C GLU A 189 -22.51 -6.89 -5.85
N GLY A 190 -21.81 -5.81 -5.45
CA GLY A 190 -21.45 -4.71 -6.35
C GLY A 190 -20.48 -5.11 -7.48
N PHE A 191 -19.85 -6.27 -7.40
CA PHE A 191 -18.96 -6.85 -8.40
C PHE A 191 -19.51 -8.13 -9.05
N ASP A 192 -20.81 -8.40 -8.94
CA ASP A 192 -21.46 -9.63 -9.44
C ASP A 192 -20.80 -10.92 -8.94
N ALA A 193 -20.27 -10.89 -7.73
CA ALA A 193 -19.50 -11.96 -7.11
C ALA A 193 -20.11 -12.47 -5.76
N ALA A 194 -21.40 -12.22 -5.55
CA ALA A 194 -22.09 -12.58 -4.30
C ALA A 194 -22.05 -14.09 -3.99
N ASP A 195 -22.03 -14.93 -5.02
CA ASP A 195 -21.95 -16.37 -4.89
C ASP A 195 -20.62 -16.86 -4.29
N LEU A 196 -19.53 -16.06 -4.40
CA LEU A 196 -18.25 -16.36 -3.73
C LEU A 196 -18.40 -16.39 -2.20
N TYR A 197 -19.36 -15.66 -1.65
CA TYR A 197 -19.55 -15.59 -0.20
C TYR A 197 -20.11 -16.87 0.42
N ASN A 198 -20.64 -17.78 -0.39
CA ASN A 198 -21.29 -19.02 0.04
C ASN A 198 -20.38 -20.27 -0.10
N VAL A 199 -19.09 -20.08 -0.33
CA VAL A 199 -18.10 -21.17 -0.49
C VAL A 199 -17.37 -21.48 0.81
#